data_36782f78c207e9af8c0e0159e0e9a1a7
#
_entry.id   36782f78c207e9af8c0e0159e0e9a1a7
#
_cell.length_a   1.000
_cell.length_b   1.000
_cell.length_c   1.000
_cell.angle_alpha   90.00
_cell.angle_beta   90.00
_cell.angle_gamma   90.00
#
_symmetry.space_group_name_H-M   'P 1'
#
loop_
_entity.id
_entity.type
_entity.pdbx_description
1 polymer ?
#
loop_
_entity_poly.entity_id
_entity_poly.type
_entity_poly.pdbx_seq_one_letter_code
_entity_poly.pdbx_strand_id
1 'polypeptide(L)'
;MSYLNPRAITIDTPTPPPAWAVLEWELIRAQTRGCTAFFDKYFDERGYLECLPRWGGNDGPDDAIENLVHWPVLYTLGGASHLYDMCQLAWEGHLKQYTEAKTTDVPFARDGMYYREFPVMFDWVHNGEGLTTFNLHGLMNPREKELEARMRRFAGFYMGDDPQAPNYDPELKIIKSLINGSRGPMLRKATALDWAGDPLEEVQERFIPLHGERNFEEMLAHFEDYTDVAGDHPSNMVATTLGLNAAALTGESTYRDWVLEYVDAWCQRARDNDGILPSNIGLDGSIGGECDGKWYGGCYGWSFTVVVPQNGSLSSRNTVGLGISGVGNALLMSGEQKYVDTWRQMIEAINAQGKEIDGQMQYPHMHGDEGWYDFSPSPYAQGAQEIYYWSMDKADLGRLDAAGGALECVDVAAVRGSANSAAWRGLASRGWTDDPYGEPGIL
;
A
#
# COMPACT_ATOMS: atom_id res chain seq x y z
N MET A 1 -28.81 -21.73 -4.43
CA MET A 1 -27.55 -22.00 -5.13
C MET A 1 -27.25 -23.49 -5.05
N SER A 2 -27.16 -24.16 -6.18
CA SER A 2 -26.84 -25.60 -6.24
C SER A 2 -25.36 -25.74 -5.91
N TYR A 3 -25.05 -26.38 -4.79
CA TYR A 3 -23.67 -26.73 -4.44
C TYR A 3 -23.16 -27.64 -5.56
N LEU A 4 -22.11 -27.17 -6.25
CA LEU A 4 -21.35 -27.98 -7.18
C LEU A 4 -20.87 -29.21 -6.41
N ASN A 5 -21.38 -30.37 -6.78
CA ASN A 5 -20.93 -31.62 -6.22
C ASN A 5 -19.44 -31.76 -6.55
N PRO A 6 -18.50 -31.77 -5.58
CA PRO A 6 -17.09 -31.87 -5.87
C PRO A 6 -16.85 -33.19 -6.61
N ARG A 7 -16.50 -33.09 -7.89
CA ARG A 7 -16.05 -34.25 -8.63
C ARG A 7 -14.71 -34.66 -8.07
N ALA A 8 -14.65 -35.78 -7.40
CA ALA A 8 -13.37 -36.35 -7.02
C ALA A 8 -12.61 -36.73 -8.31
N ILE A 9 -11.43 -36.15 -8.48
CA ILE A 9 -10.48 -36.54 -9.50
C ILE A 9 -9.62 -37.64 -8.88
N THR A 10 -9.75 -38.88 -9.37
CA THR A 10 -8.91 -39.98 -8.93
C THR A 10 -7.79 -40.17 -9.94
N ILE A 11 -6.54 -40.11 -9.47
CA ILE A 11 -5.35 -40.42 -10.29
C ILE A 11 -4.92 -41.84 -9.94
N ASP A 12 -5.19 -42.77 -10.84
CA ASP A 12 -4.91 -44.19 -10.64
C ASP A 12 -3.49 -44.62 -11.09
N THR A 13 -2.80 -43.75 -11.80
CA THR A 13 -1.45 -44.01 -12.28
C THR A 13 -0.40 -43.32 -11.39
N PRO A 14 0.41 -44.06 -10.62
CA PRO A 14 1.50 -43.48 -9.85
C PRO A 14 2.50 -42.82 -10.80
N THR A 15 2.64 -41.53 -10.69
CA THR A 15 3.64 -40.78 -11.43
C THR A 15 4.53 -40.05 -10.42
N PRO A 16 5.87 -40.14 -10.52
CA PRO A 16 6.74 -39.38 -9.63
C PRO A 16 6.48 -37.87 -9.85
N PRO A 17 6.40 -37.08 -8.78
CA PRO A 17 6.21 -35.64 -8.92
C PRO A 17 7.40 -35.03 -9.66
N PRO A 18 7.21 -34.04 -10.51
CA PRO A 18 8.31 -33.32 -11.13
C PRO A 18 9.16 -32.60 -10.07
N ALA A 19 10.44 -32.43 -10.34
CA ALA A 19 11.39 -31.87 -9.37
C ALA A 19 10.96 -30.51 -8.84
N TRP A 20 10.39 -29.64 -9.69
CA TRP A 20 9.88 -28.32 -9.28
C TRP A 20 8.77 -28.42 -8.22
N ALA A 21 7.84 -29.39 -8.35
CA ALA A 21 6.75 -29.56 -7.38
C ALA A 21 7.28 -30.05 -6.01
N VAL A 22 8.32 -30.87 -6.01
CA VAL A 22 8.98 -31.28 -4.76
C VAL A 22 9.69 -30.11 -4.11
N LEU A 23 10.38 -29.27 -4.92
CA LEU A 23 11.06 -28.08 -4.41
C LEU A 23 10.08 -27.03 -3.88
N GLU A 24 8.97 -26.81 -4.57
CA GLU A 24 7.91 -25.91 -4.11
C GLU A 24 7.32 -26.36 -2.77
N TRP A 25 7.05 -27.65 -2.63
CA TRP A 25 6.55 -28.20 -1.37
C TRP A 25 7.56 -28.06 -0.22
N GLU A 26 8.85 -28.31 -0.48
CA GLU A 26 9.91 -28.10 0.52
C GLU A 26 10.08 -26.61 0.86
N LEU A 27 9.88 -25.70 -0.10
CA LEU A 27 9.89 -24.26 0.14
C LEU A 27 8.75 -23.87 1.08
N ILE A 28 7.51 -24.29 0.83
CA ILE A 28 6.35 -24.03 1.70
C ILE A 28 6.61 -24.55 3.13
N ARG A 29 7.21 -25.74 3.26
CA ARG A 29 7.58 -26.28 4.58
C ARG A 29 8.70 -25.48 5.26
N ALA A 30 9.67 -25.01 4.50
CA ALA A 30 10.75 -24.18 5.04
C ALA A 30 10.22 -22.83 5.51
N GLN A 31 9.37 -22.18 4.72
CA GLN A 31 8.70 -20.93 5.10
C GLN A 31 7.82 -21.12 6.34
N THR A 32 7.05 -22.21 6.41
CA THR A 32 6.26 -22.53 7.61
C THR A 32 7.14 -22.63 8.86
N ARG A 33 8.30 -23.30 8.77
CA ARG A 33 9.25 -23.36 9.90
C ARG A 33 9.80 -21.98 10.25
N GLY A 34 10.08 -21.15 9.23
CA GLY A 34 10.55 -19.78 9.42
C GLY A 34 9.50 -18.93 10.18
N CYS A 35 8.26 -18.93 9.71
CA CYS A 35 7.16 -18.23 10.39
C CYS A 35 6.99 -18.70 11.84
N THR A 36 7.04 -20.02 12.08
CA THR A 36 6.92 -20.57 13.44
C THR A 36 8.06 -20.09 14.33
N ALA A 37 9.30 -20.16 13.84
CA ALA A 37 10.46 -19.70 14.61
C ALA A 37 10.43 -18.19 14.88
N PHE A 38 9.93 -17.40 13.93
CA PHE A 38 9.74 -15.96 14.10
C PHE A 38 8.68 -15.68 15.16
N PHE A 39 7.53 -16.36 15.07
CA PHE A 39 6.46 -16.20 16.04
C PHE A 39 6.93 -16.55 17.45
N ASP A 40 7.57 -17.71 17.64
CA ASP A 40 8.06 -18.18 18.94
C ASP A 40 9.10 -17.23 19.55
N LYS A 41 9.83 -16.48 18.71
CA LYS A 41 10.89 -15.57 19.16
C LYS A 41 10.38 -14.16 19.46
N TYR A 42 9.45 -13.64 18.67
CA TYR A 42 9.12 -12.22 18.67
C TYR A 42 7.69 -11.89 19.08
N PHE A 43 6.84 -12.90 19.36
CA PHE A 43 5.50 -12.66 19.87
C PHE A 43 5.37 -13.20 21.30
N ASP A 44 4.69 -12.44 22.13
CA ASP A 44 4.31 -12.91 23.47
C ASP A 44 2.99 -13.73 23.43
N GLU A 45 2.58 -14.23 24.59
CA GLU A 45 1.36 -15.03 24.75
C GLU A 45 0.05 -14.27 24.39
N ARG A 46 0.10 -12.94 24.31
CA ARG A 46 -1.02 -12.08 23.90
C ARG A 46 -1.06 -11.86 22.39
N GLY A 47 -0.04 -12.31 21.66
CA GLY A 47 0.17 -12.00 20.25
C GLY A 47 0.75 -10.61 20.02
N TYR A 48 1.37 -9.98 21.02
CA TYR A 48 2.04 -8.70 20.86
C TYR A 48 3.41 -8.92 20.25
N LEU A 49 3.73 -8.11 19.24
CA LEU A 49 5.06 -8.12 18.62
C LEU A 49 6.06 -7.40 19.52
N GLU A 50 7.22 -8.02 19.74
CA GLU A 50 8.30 -7.53 20.59
C GLU A 50 9.63 -7.39 19.86
N CYS A 51 9.60 -7.10 18.55
CA CYS A 51 10.81 -6.87 17.78
C CYS A 51 11.60 -5.66 18.28
N LEU A 52 10.91 -4.61 18.73
CA LEU A 52 11.48 -3.38 19.26
C LEU A 52 10.94 -3.09 20.65
N PRO A 53 11.71 -2.42 21.52
CA PRO A 53 11.33 -2.13 22.92
C PRO A 53 10.06 -1.28 23.03
N ARG A 54 9.77 -0.44 22.03
CA ARG A 54 8.59 0.39 22.00
C ARG A 54 7.60 -0.18 20.99
N TRP A 55 6.37 -0.41 21.40
CA TRP A 55 5.25 -0.96 20.63
C TRP A 55 5.56 -2.01 19.54
N GLY A 56 6.73 -2.61 19.53
CA GLY A 56 7.06 -3.79 18.74
C GLY A 56 7.42 -3.54 17.26
N GLY A 57 6.88 -2.50 16.65
CA GLY A 57 7.18 -2.07 15.28
C GLY A 57 8.21 -0.95 15.23
N ASN A 58 8.79 -0.68 14.05
CA ASN A 58 9.87 0.30 13.90
C ASN A 58 9.36 1.73 14.08
N ASP A 59 8.42 2.19 13.27
CA ASP A 59 7.83 3.51 13.36
C ASP A 59 6.32 3.50 13.63
N GLY A 60 5.67 2.34 13.55
CA GLY A 60 4.26 2.26 13.84
C GLY A 60 3.59 0.90 13.61
N PRO A 61 2.26 0.90 13.51
CA PRO A 61 1.47 -0.30 13.35
C PRO A 61 1.65 -0.99 12.00
N ASP A 62 1.93 -0.24 10.95
CA ASP A 62 2.19 -0.71 9.60
C ASP A 62 3.45 -1.58 9.55
N ASP A 63 4.60 -1.07 9.99
CA ASP A 63 5.85 -1.81 10.11
C ASP A 63 5.68 -3.10 10.93
N ALA A 64 4.92 -3.02 12.01
CA ALA A 64 4.71 -4.18 12.87
C ALA A 64 3.93 -5.30 12.16
N ILE A 65 2.88 -4.95 11.42
CA ILE A 65 2.01 -5.96 10.79
C ILE A 65 2.60 -6.50 9.49
N GLU A 66 3.51 -5.79 8.84
CA GLU A 66 4.20 -6.26 7.64
C GLU A 66 4.92 -7.60 7.86
N ASN A 67 5.35 -7.87 9.07
CA ASN A 67 5.93 -9.17 9.45
C ASN A 67 4.98 -10.37 9.23
N LEU A 68 3.68 -10.12 9.10
CA LEU A 68 2.65 -11.15 8.94
C LEU A 68 2.02 -11.17 7.53
N VAL A 69 2.37 -10.22 6.68
CA VAL A 69 1.63 -9.91 5.44
C VAL A 69 1.39 -11.14 4.56
N HIS A 70 2.34 -12.06 4.47
CA HIS A 70 2.25 -13.23 3.61
C HIS A 70 1.81 -14.53 4.33
N TRP A 71 1.61 -14.52 5.64
CA TRP A 71 1.21 -15.74 6.36
C TRP A 71 -0.14 -16.30 5.92
N PRO A 72 -1.18 -15.45 5.67
CA PRO A 72 -2.44 -15.93 5.10
C PRO A 72 -2.25 -16.62 3.73
N VAL A 73 -1.40 -16.07 2.88
CA VAL A 73 -1.08 -16.65 1.57
C VAL A 73 -0.37 -17.98 1.72
N LEU A 74 0.64 -18.05 2.59
CA LEU A 74 1.39 -19.29 2.86
C LEU A 74 0.47 -20.41 3.36
N TYR A 75 -0.44 -20.11 4.29
CA TYR A 75 -1.47 -21.06 4.75
C TYR A 75 -2.31 -21.57 3.58
N THR A 76 -2.79 -20.67 2.71
CA THR A 76 -3.66 -20.99 1.58
C THR A 76 -2.95 -21.84 0.52
N LEU A 77 -1.65 -21.65 0.34
CA LEU A 77 -0.80 -22.45 -0.54
C LEU A 77 -0.47 -23.85 0.01
N GLY A 78 -0.93 -24.20 1.19
CA GLY A 78 -0.72 -25.52 1.80
C GLY A 78 0.34 -25.53 2.91
N GLY A 79 0.66 -24.38 3.47
CA GLY A 79 1.40 -24.26 4.73
C GLY A 79 0.68 -24.98 5.88
N ALA A 80 1.40 -25.22 6.97
CA ALA A 80 0.86 -25.98 8.09
C ALA A 80 -0.36 -25.30 8.74
N SER A 81 -1.30 -26.12 9.26
CA SER A 81 -2.57 -25.64 9.81
C SER A 81 -2.41 -24.68 10.99
N HIS A 82 -1.34 -24.80 11.77
CA HIS A 82 -1.08 -23.91 12.92
C HIS A 82 -0.76 -22.47 12.51
N LEU A 83 -0.39 -22.20 11.24
CA LEU A 83 -0.24 -20.83 10.73
C LEU A 83 -1.53 -20.03 10.86
N TYR A 84 -2.70 -20.68 10.74
CA TYR A 84 -3.98 -20.02 10.96
C TYR A 84 -4.08 -19.46 12.38
N ASP A 85 -3.85 -20.31 13.37
CA ASP A 85 -3.96 -19.94 14.80
C ASP A 85 -2.93 -18.86 15.17
N MET A 86 -1.71 -18.97 14.65
CA MET A 86 -0.65 -17.98 14.84
C MET A 86 -1.03 -16.63 14.23
N CYS A 87 -1.51 -16.63 13.00
CA CYS A 87 -1.92 -15.41 12.30
C CYS A 87 -3.09 -14.72 13.03
N GLN A 88 -4.08 -15.50 13.48
CA GLN A 88 -5.20 -14.98 14.28
C GLN A 88 -4.73 -14.37 15.60
N LEU A 89 -3.88 -15.06 16.33
CA LEU A 89 -3.37 -14.54 17.62
C LEU A 89 -2.56 -13.26 17.42
N ALA A 90 -1.67 -13.24 16.41
CA ALA A 90 -0.86 -12.07 16.11
C ALA A 90 -1.72 -10.88 15.66
N TRP A 91 -2.73 -11.10 14.81
CA TRP A 91 -3.66 -10.06 14.39
C TRP A 91 -4.47 -9.48 15.54
N GLU A 92 -5.06 -10.32 16.40
CA GLU A 92 -5.81 -9.87 17.60
C GLU A 92 -4.88 -9.15 18.58
N GLY A 93 -3.66 -9.64 18.73
CA GLY A 93 -2.62 -9.00 19.52
C GLY A 93 -2.26 -7.62 18.96
N HIS A 94 -2.05 -7.51 17.67
CA HIS A 94 -1.77 -6.25 16.98
C HIS A 94 -2.85 -5.19 17.24
N LEU A 95 -4.12 -5.54 17.07
CA LEU A 95 -5.23 -4.61 17.31
C LEU A 95 -5.24 -4.07 18.74
N LYS A 96 -4.94 -4.92 19.73
CA LYS A 96 -4.86 -4.53 21.14
C LYS A 96 -3.60 -3.70 21.43
N GLN A 97 -2.45 -4.15 20.94
CA GLN A 97 -1.17 -3.49 21.14
C GLN A 97 -1.22 -2.05 20.67
N TYR A 98 -1.75 -1.80 19.48
CA TYR A 98 -1.82 -0.43 18.93
C TYR A 98 -3.02 0.38 19.43
N THR A 99 -4.03 -0.25 20.00
CA THR A 99 -5.04 0.46 20.81
C THR A 99 -4.44 0.95 22.15
N GLU A 100 -3.50 0.21 22.71
CA GLU A 100 -2.81 0.56 23.96
C GLU A 100 -1.58 1.47 23.74
N ALA A 101 -0.98 1.46 22.55
CA ALA A 101 0.14 2.30 22.19
C ALA A 101 -0.29 3.78 22.14
N LYS A 102 0.34 4.60 22.96
CA LYS A 102 -0.01 6.02 23.13
C LYS A 102 1.21 6.89 22.95
N THR A 103 1.01 8.03 22.33
CA THR A 103 1.99 9.10 22.27
C THR A 103 1.43 10.35 22.90
N THR A 104 2.24 11.08 23.68
CA THR A 104 1.77 12.27 24.42
C THR A 104 1.73 13.52 23.58
N ASP A 105 2.55 13.59 22.55
CA ASP A 105 2.80 14.81 21.80
C ASP A 105 2.09 14.85 20.44
N VAL A 106 1.64 13.71 19.96
CA VAL A 106 0.78 13.62 18.76
C VAL A 106 -0.69 13.61 19.18
N PRO A 107 -1.44 14.68 18.91
CA PRO A 107 -2.78 14.86 19.48
C PRO A 107 -3.77 13.72 19.12
N PHE A 108 -3.70 13.19 17.90
CA PHE A 108 -4.61 12.14 17.46
C PHE A 108 -4.29 10.74 18.04
N ALA A 109 -3.06 10.53 18.51
CA ALA A 109 -2.62 9.26 19.08
C ALA A 109 -2.52 9.24 20.62
N ARG A 110 -3.00 10.28 21.31
CA ARG A 110 -2.98 10.38 22.78
C ARG A 110 -3.72 9.26 23.49
N ASP A 111 -4.80 8.78 22.89
CA ASP A 111 -5.66 7.74 23.47
C ASP A 111 -5.41 6.37 22.84
N GLY A 112 -4.37 6.23 22.04
CA GLY A 112 -3.97 5.05 21.29
C GLY A 112 -3.78 5.37 19.82
N MET A 113 -2.99 4.55 19.13
CA MET A 113 -2.78 4.68 17.68
C MET A 113 -3.95 4.08 16.89
N TYR A 114 -4.68 3.14 17.48
CA TYR A 114 -5.92 2.58 16.95
C TYR A 114 -7.13 3.02 17.77
N TYR A 115 -8.23 3.27 17.08
CA TYR A 115 -9.55 3.47 17.65
C TYR A 115 -10.54 2.58 16.92
N ARG A 116 -11.36 1.83 17.66
CA ARG A 116 -12.30 0.87 17.04
C ARG A 116 -11.61 -0.12 16.09
N GLU A 117 -10.41 -0.56 16.49
CA GLU A 117 -9.57 -1.54 15.79
C GLU A 117 -9.05 -1.07 14.41
N PHE A 118 -8.95 0.22 14.19
CA PHE A 118 -8.47 0.81 12.95
C PHE A 118 -7.57 2.01 13.25
N PRO A 119 -6.53 2.30 12.42
CA PRO A 119 -5.68 3.47 12.60
C PRO A 119 -6.47 4.75 12.80
N VAL A 120 -6.06 5.58 13.76
CA VAL A 120 -6.78 6.82 14.11
C VAL A 120 -6.75 7.85 12.99
N MET A 121 -5.57 8.10 12.45
CA MET A 121 -5.28 8.98 11.31
C MET A 121 -3.95 8.57 10.70
N PHE A 122 -3.97 8.12 9.44
CA PHE A 122 -2.78 7.75 8.69
C PHE A 122 -3.03 7.99 7.21
N ASP A 123 -2.00 8.07 6.39
CA ASP A 123 -2.16 8.08 4.95
C ASP A 123 -2.37 6.64 4.41
N TRP A 124 -2.77 6.54 3.12
CA TRP A 124 -3.06 5.24 2.53
C TRP A 124 -1.82 4.50 1.99
N VAL A 125 -0.64 5.09 2.04
CA VAL A 125 0.61 4.32 1.90
C VAL A 125 0.69 3.38 3.10
N HIS A 126 0.72 3.92 4.31
CA HIS A 126 0.84 3.18 5.56
C HIS A 126 -0.44 2.39 5.94
N ASN A 127 -1.65 2.98 5.77
CA ASN A 127 -2.89 2.24 6.00
C ASN A 127 -3.00 1.03 5.05
N GLY A 128 -2.52 1.15 3.80
CA GLY A 128 -2.49 0.06 2.83
C GLY A 128 -1.61 -1.09 3.29
N GLU A 129 -0.41 -0.78 3.75
CA GLU A 129 0.55 -1.73 4.33
C GLU A 129 -0.06 -2.40 5.57
N GLY A 130 -0.51 -1.60 6.53
CA GLY A 130 -1.10 -2.09 7.78
C GLY A 130 -2.35 -2.97 7.61
N LEU A 131 -3.11 -2.78 6.55
CA LEU A 131 -4.31 -3.56 6.26
C LEU A 131 -4.09 -4.74 5.32
N THR A 132 -2.89 -4.95 4.78
CA THR A 132 -2.63 -6.04 3.82
C THR A 132 -2.93 -7.40 4.44
N THR A 133 -2.42 -7.67 5.64
CA THR A 133 -2.71 -8.92 6.37
C THR A 133 -4.20 -9.11 6.60
N PHE A 134 -4.91 -8.06 7.03
CA PHE A 134 -6.34 -8.09 7.25
C PHE A 134 -7.11 -8.41 5.96
N ASN A 135 -6.77 -7.77 4.85
CA ASN A 135 -7.40 -8.02 3.55
C ASN A 135 -7.18 -9.45 3.06
N LEU A 136 -6.04 -10.06 3.39
CA LEU A 136 -5.71 -11.44 3.03
C LEU A 136 -6.32 -12.48 3.97
N HIS A 137 -6.81 -12.10 5.14
CA HIS A 137 -7.45 -13.02 6.12
C HIS A 137 -8.60 -13.82 5.51
N GLY A 138 -9.35 -13.20 4.58
CA GLY A 138 -10.44 -13.86 3.86
C GLY A 138 -10.00 -15.09 3.07
N LEU A 139 -8.72 -15.20 2.70
CA LEU A 139 -8.16 -16.38 2.05
C LEU A 139 -8.12 -17.59 2.99
N MET A 140 -7.85 -17.36 4.28
CA MET A 140 -7.79 -18.42 5.29
C MET A 140 -9.19 -18.87 5.73
N ASN A 141 -10.07 -17.91 6.04
CA ASN A 141 -11.42 -18.20 6.52
C ASN A 141 -12.43 -17.11 6.10
N PRO A 142 -12.99 -17.20 4.88
CA PRO A 142 -13.95 -16.20 4.38
C PRO A 142 -15.31 -16.19 5.11
N ARG A 143 -15.50 -17.08 6.07
CA ARG A 143 -16.77 -17.21 6.83
C ARG A 143 -16.64 -16.76 8.27
N GLU A 144 -15.53 -16.15 8.61
CA GLU A 144 -15.32 -15.66 9.95
C GLU A 144 -16.19 -14.42 10.20
N LYS A 145 -16.95 -14.44 11.30
CA LYS A 145 -17.91 -13.37 11.59
C LYS A 145 -17.24 -12.08 12.03
N GLU A 146 -16.12 -12.18 12.75
CA GLU A 146 -15.36 -11.01 13.18
C GLU A 146 -14.72 -10.30 11.98
N LEU A 147 -14.21 -11.07 11.01
CA LEU A 147 -13.69 -10.51 9.76
C LEU A 147 -14.79 -9.74 9.02
N GLU A 148 -15.98 -10.32 8.87
CA GLU A 148 -17.11 -9.65 8.22
C GLU A 148 -17.53 -8.38 8.99
N ALA A 149 -17.64 -8.45 10.32
CA ALA A 149 -18.03 -7.32 11.16
C ALA A 149 -17.01 -6.17 11.08
N ARG A 150 -15.71 -6.50 11.11
CA ARG A 150 -14.62 -5.52 10.93
C ARG A 150 -14.63 -4.91 9.54
N MET A 151 -14.82 -5.73 8.51
CA MET A 151 -14.86 -5.25 7.12
C MET A 151 -15.98 -4.24 6.90
N ARG A 152 -17.18 -4.52 7.43
CA ARG A 152 -18.30 -3.56 7.42
C ARG A 152 -17.94 -2.26 8.12
N ARG A 153 -17.37 -2.35 9.32
CA ARG A 153 -17.00 -1.18 10.12
C ARG A 153 -15.92 -0.35 9.43
N PHE A 154 -14.88 -0.99 8.90
CA PHE A 154 -13.76 -0.30 8.26
C PHE A 154 -14.18 0.37 6.96
N ALA A 155 -14.97 -0.30 6.13
CA ALA A 155 -15.57 0.32 4.95
C ALA A 155 -16.47 1.51 5.33
N GLY A 156 -17.26 1.38 6.40
CA GLY A 156 -18.15 2.43 6.90
C GLY A 156 -17.43 3.73 7.28
N PHE A 157 -16.15 3.68 7.66
CA PHE A 157 -15.34 4.90 7.91
C PHE A 157 -15.17 5.76 6.65
N TYR A 158 -15.36 5.19 5.46
CA TYR A 158 -15.14 5.84 4.17
C TYR A 158 -16.41 5.99 3.31
N MET A 159 -17.59 5.69 3.86
CA MET A 159 -18.85 5.76 3.12
C MET A 159 -19.75 6.95 3.54
N GLY A 160 -19.28 7.78 4.47
CA GLY A 160 -20.05 8.91 4.98
C GLY A 160 -21.07 8.56 6.08
N ASP A 161 -21.19 7.29 6.45
CA ASP A 161 -22.20 6.83 7.41
C ASP A 161 -21.79 7.02 8.88
N ASP A 162 -20.48 7.18 9.15
CA ASP A 162 -19.96 7.30 10.51
C ASP A 162 -19.69 8.76 10.90
N PRO A 163 -20.51 9.36 11.77
CA PRO A 163 -20.32 10.75 12.19
C PRO A 163 -19.05 10.98 13.03
N GLN A 164 -18.42 9.90 13.55
CA GLN A 164 -17.15 9.97 14.28
C GLN A 164 -15.93 9.86 13.36
N ALA A 165 -16.13 9.40 12.14
CA ALA A 165 -15.11 9.28 11.11
C ALA A 165 -15.60 9.88 9.79
N PRO A 166 -15.81 11.20 9.72
CA PRO A 166 -16.40 11.86 8.55
C PRO A 166 -15.38 12.05 7.42
N ASN A 167 -14.69 10.94 7.03
CA ASN A 167 -13.64 10.97 6.02
C ASN A 167 -14.19 11.29 4.63
N TYR A 168 -15.38 10.81 4.29
CA TYR A 168 -15.97 10.93 2.96
C TYR A 168 -17.02 12.02 2.87
N ASP A 169 -17.04 12.73 1.76
CA ASP A 169 -18.07 13.65 1.37
C ASP A 169 -18.86 13.08 0.20
N PRO A 170 -20.13 12.65 0.40
CA PRO A 170 -20.92 12.01 -0.64
C PRO A 170 -21.44 12.99 -1.71
N GLU A 171 -21.51 14.29 -1.45
CA GLU A 171 -21.92 15.28 -2.44
C GLU A 171 -20.77 15.57 -3.42
N LEU A 172 -19.57 15.77 -2.88
CA LEU A 172 -18.37 16.04 -3.65
C LEU A 172 -17.63 14.77 -4.09
N LYS A 173 -17.93 13.61 -3.49
CA LYS A 173 -17.29 12.33 -3.75
C LYS A 173 -15.78 12.40 -3.57
N ILE A 174 -15.38 12.88 -2.39
CA ILE A 174 -13.99 13.03 -1.98
C ILE A 174 -13.74 12.37 -0.62
N ILE A 175 -12.57 11.81 -0.42
CA ILE A 175 -11.99 11.56 0.89
C ILE A 175 -11.23 12.83 1.29
N LYS A 176 -11.64 13.45 2.41
CA LYS A 176 -11.35 14.86 2.72
C LYS A 176 -9.90 15.17 3.07
N SER A 177 -9.05 14.18 3.23
CA SER A 177 -7.65 14.39 3.55
C SER A 177 -6.81 13.19 3.11
N LEU A 178 -5.53 13.43 2.83
CA LEU A 178 -4.52 12.38 2.67
C LEU A 178 -4.36 11.59 3.98
N ILE A 179 -4.38 12.29 5.14
CA ILE A 179 -4.29 11.68 6.48
C ILE A 179 -5.71 11.51 7.03
N ASN A 180 -6.15 10.28 7.17
CA ASN A 180 -7.52 9.93 7.51
C ASN A 180 -7.58 8.59 8.28
N GLY A 181 -8.73 8.27 8.88
CA GLY A 181 -8.87 7.01 9.63
C GLY A 181 -10.13 6.95 10.50
N SER A 182 -10.07 6.15 11.56
CA SER A 182 -11.20 5.91 12.48
C SER A 182 -11.64 7.13 13.31
N ARG A 183 -10.81 8.18 13.35
CA ARG A 183 -11.12 9.47 14.00
C ARG A 183 -11.47 10.57 13.00
N GLY A 184 -11.54 10.25 11.72
CA GLY A 184 -11.84 11.19 10.66
C GLY A 184 -10.60 11.77 9.97
N PRO A 185 -10.80 12.76 9.09
CA PRO A 185 -9.73 13.37 8.30
C PRO A 185 -8.97 14.45 9.08
N MET A 186 -7.69 14.63 8.77
CA MET A 186 -6.92 15.79 9.22
C MET A 186 -7.19 16.97 8.28
N LEU A 187 -7.93 17.98 8.77
CA LEU A 187 -8.33 19.16 7.98
C LEU A 187 -7.47 20.40 8.27
N ARG A 188 -6.32 20.23 8.87
CA ARG A 188 -5.32 21.26 9.08
C ARG A 188 -4.02 20.86 8.40
N LYS A 189 -3.10 21.79 8.24
CA LYS A 189 -1.75 21.43 7.82
C LYS A 189 -1.12 20.46 8.82
N ALA A 190 -0.48 19.44 8.31
CA ALA A 190 0.33 18.54 9.12
C ALA A 190 1.56 19.27 9.66
N THR A 191 2.10 18.78 10.74
CA THR A 191 3.34 19.25 11.36
C THR A 191 4.33 18.09 11.46
N ALA A 192 5.59 18.37 11.74
CA ALA A 192 6.60 17.35 11.97
C ALA A 192 6.16 16.33 13.05
N LEU A 193 5.42 16.78 14.06
CA LEU A 193 4.87 15.91 15.12
C LEU A 193 3.85 14.88 14.60
N ASP A 194 3.09 15.23 13.57
CA ASP A 194 2.10 14.33 13.00
C ASP A 194 2.74 13.16 12.25
N TRP A 195 3.94 13.36 11.73
CA TRP A 195 4.69 12.34 11.01
C TRP A 195 5.62 11.53 11.90
N ALA A 196 6.15 12.13 12.96
CA ALA A 196 7.08 11.46 13.84
C ALA A 196 6.44 10.31 14.65
N GLY A 197 5.12 10.36 14.89
CA GLY A 197 4.38 9.33 15.62
C GLY A 197 4.76 9.19 17.10
N ASP A 198 5.95 9.62 17.45
CA ASP A 198 6.62 9.48 18.74
C ASP A 198 6.79 10.83 19.46
N PRO A 199 6.88 10.88 20.79
CA PRO A 199 7.39 12.03 21.49
C PRO A 199 8.76 12.45 20.95
N LEU A 200 8.95 13.76 20.68
CA LEU A 200 10.16 14.25 20.04
C LEU A 200 11.46 13.86 20.76
N GLU A 201 11.43 13.84 22.10
CA GLU A 201 12.57 13.44 22.91
C GLU A 201 12.97 11.98 22.65
N GLU A 202 11.99 11.08 22.55
CA GLU A 202 12.26 9.66 22.26
C GLU A 202 12.73 9.45 20.82
N VAL A 203 12.16 10.17 19.86
CA VAL A 203 12.63 10.14 18.47
C VAL A 203 14.05 10.62 18.37
N GLN A 204 14.39 11.73 19.06
CA GLN A 204 15.75 12.29 19.07
C GLN A 204 16.77 11.32 19.64
N GLU A 205 16.44 10.62 20.72
CA GLU A 205 17.33 9.65 21.37
C GLU A 205 17.51 8.38 20.50
N ARG A 206 16.51 8.04 19.72
CA ARG A 206 16.48 6.82 18.91
C ARG A 206 16.72 7.09 17.43
N PHE A 207 16.98 8.33 17.06
CA PHE A 207 17.15 8.71 15.66
C PHE A 207 18.29 7.95 15.00
N ILE A 208 17.94 7.21 13.98
CA ILE A 208 18.87 6.50 13.09
C ILE A 208 18.69 7.12 11.70
N PRO A 209 19.72 7.72 11.09
CA PRO A 209 19.62 8.39 9.79
C PRO A 209 19.46 7.34 8.67
N LEU A 210 18.23 6.83 8.46
CA LEU A 210 17.93 5.77 7.50
C LEU A 210 17.44 6.30 6.14
N HIS A 211 16.79 7.46 6.11
CA HIS A 211 16.11 7.98 4.94
C HIS A 211 16.82 9.17 4.29
N GLY A 212 18.10 9.32 4.53
CA GLY A 212 18.85 10.39 3.92
C GLY A 212 19.22 11.52 4.87
N GLU A 213 18.54 11.68 5.99
CA GLU A 213 18.84 12.66 7.02
C GLU A 213 20.08 12.25 7.82
N ARG A 214 20.93 13.25 8.13
CA ARG A 214 22.17 13.01 8.89
C ARG A 214 21.98 13.22 10.40
N ASN A 215 20.93 13.94 10.79
CA ASN A 215 20.63 14.30 12.15
C ASN A 215 19.13 14.61 12.32
N PHE A 216 18.70 14.79 13.57
CA PHE A 216 17.31 15.03 13.92
C PHE A 216 16.76 16.35 13.35
N GLU A 217 17.56 17.41 13.30
CA GLU A 217 17.15 18.70 12.77
C GLU A 217 16.86 18.63 11.27
N GLU A 218 17.66 17.88 10.52
CA GLU A 218 17.42 17.64 9.09
C GLU A 218 16.16 16.80 8.88
N MET A 219 15.87 15.82 9.74
CA MET A 219 14.64 15.05 9.70
C MET A 219 13.42 15.96 9.95
N LEU A 220 13.45 16.84 10.94
CA LEU A 220 12.36 17.78 11.19
C LEU A 220 12.13 18.71 10.00
N ALA A 221 13.22 19.27 9.43
CA ALA A 221 13.14 20.13 8.26
C ALA A 221 12.54 19.39 7.05
N HIS A 222 12.91 18.13 6.86
CA HIS A 222 12.32 17.27 5.82
C HIS A 222 10.81 17.13 6.04
N PHE A 223 10.36 16.82 7.25
CA PHE A 223 8.93 16.67 7.54
C PHE A 223 8.12 17.97 7.42
N GLU A 224 8.74 19.14 7.51
CA GLU A 224 8.07 20.42 7.27
C GLU A 224 7.55 20.56 5.83
N ASP A 225 8.14 19.83 4.87
CA ASP A 225 7.68 19.80 3.48
C ASP A 225 6.36 19.00 3.30
N TYR A 226 6.01 18.15 4.28
CA TYR A 226 4.82 17.28 4.24
C TYR A 226 3.61 17.94 4.93
N THR A 227 3.18 19.11 4.48
CA THR A 227 2.17 19.87 5.22
C THR A 227 0.78 19.95 4.58
N ASP A 228 0.68 19.86 3.26
CA ASP A 228 -0.58 20.04 2.54
C ASP A 228 -1.31 18.72 2.38
N VAL A 229 -2.02 18.31 3.43
CA VAL A 229 -2.70 17.01 3.54
C VAL A 229 -4.21 17.09 3.41
N ALA A 230 -4.79 18.31 3.46
CA ALA A 230 -6.22 18.49 3.25
C ALA A 230 -6.60 18.30 1.77
N GLY A 231 -7.85 17.88 1.54
CA GLY A 231 -8.33 17.51 0.22
C GLY A 231 -8.06 16.06 -0.15
N ASP A 232 -8.65 15.61 -1.24
CA ASP A 232 -8.54 14.23 -1.70
C ASP A 232 -7.27 14.03 -2.54
N HIS A 233 -6.69 12.86 -2.44
CA HIS A 233 -5.49 12.46 -3.17
C HIS A 233 -5.70 11.10 -3.83
N PRO A 234 -5.13 10.80 -5.01
CA PRO A 234 -5.29 9.50 -5.68
C PRO A 234 -4.92 8.28 -4.83
N SER A 235 -3.96 8.39 -3.91
CA SER A 235 -3.62 7.29 -2.98
C SER A 235 -4.79 6.88 -2.09
N ASN A 236 -5.73 7.79 -1.79
CA ASN A 236 -6.94 7.46 -1.03
C ASN A 236 -7.83 6.43 -1.76
N MET A 237 -7.68 6.25 -3.07
CA MET A 237 -8.40 5.20 -3.79
C MET A 237 -8.05 3.77 -3.31
N VAL A 238 -6.95 3.58 -2.58
CA VAL A 238 -6.64 2.31 -1.91
C VAL A 238 -7.72 1.93 -0.90
N ALA A 239 -8.40 2.90 -0.28
CA ALA A 239 -9.54 2.68 0.61
C ALA A 239 -10.67 1.85 -0.02
N THR A 240 -10.81 1.90 -1.35
CA THR A 240 -11.81 1.12 -2.09
C THR A 240 -11.65 -0.39 -1.91
N THR A 241 -10.46 -0.85 -1.50
CA THR A 241 -10.22 -2.27 -1.16
C THR A 241 -11.09 -2.74 0.01
N LEU A 242 -11.37 -1.85 0.97
CA LEU A 242 -12.30 -2.16 2.06
C LEU A 242 -13.73 -2.37 1.53
N GLY A 243 -14.17 -1.52 0.60
CA GLY A 243 -15.47 -1.67 -0.06
C GLY A 243 -15.56 -2.93 -0.91
N LEU A 244 -14.49 -3.25 -1.68
CA LEU A 244 -14.41 -4.48 -2.46
C LEU A 244 -14.58 -5.72 -1.56
N ASN A 245 -13.80 -5.80 -0.48
CA ASN A 245 -13.84 -6.93 0.45
C ASN A 245 -15.18 -7.02 1.18
N ALA A 246 -15.75 -5.88 1.61
CA ALA A 246 -17.06 -5.84 2.22
C ALA A 246 -18.15 -6.36 1.26
N ALA A 247 -18.12 -5.92 0.00
CA ALA A 247 -19.06 -6.42 -1.02
C ALA A 247 -18.90 -7.92 -1.26
N ALA A 248 -17.65 -8.41 -1.34
CA ALA A 248 -17.36 -9.83 -1.58
C ALA A 248 -17.84 -10.72 -0.43
N LEU A 249 -17.66 -10.30 0.82
CA LEU A 249 -18.03 -11.06 2.01
C LEU A 249 -19.53 -11.00 2.29
N THR A 250 -20.18 -9.87 2.05
CA THR A 250 -21.58 -9.63 2.46
C THR A 250 -22.57 -9.79 1.32
N GLY A 251 -22.16 -9.57 0.09
CA GLY A 251 -23.03 -9.49 -1.08
C GLY A 251 -23.89 -8.21 -1.13
N GLU A 252 -23.64 -7.23 -0.28
CA GLU A 252 -24.42 -5.98 -0.25
C GLU A 252 -23.95 -5.00 -1.32
N SER A 253 -24.88 -4.45 -2.10
CA SER A 253 -24.57 -3.59 -3.22
C SER A 253 -24.03 -2.22 -2.79
N THR A 254 -24.38 -1.75 -1.59
CA THR A 254 -23.99 -0.42 -1.08
C THR A 254 -22.47 -0.19 -1.13
N TYR A 255 -21.67 -1.23 -0.84
CA TYR A 255 -20.21 -1.15 -0.90
C TYR A 255 -19.69 -1.02 -2.35
N ARG A 256 -20.29 -1.81 -3.25
CA ARG A 256 -20.00 -1.72 -4.67
C ARG A 256 -20.36 -0.34 -5.22
N ASP A 257 -21.55 0.13 -4.89
CA ASP A 257 -22.09 1.40 -5.39
C ASP A 257 -21.20 2.57 -4.94
N TRP A 258 -20.71 2.56 -3.68
CA TRP A 258 -19.75 3.53 -3.18
C TRP A 258 -18.42 3.48 -3.95
N VAL A 259 -17.84 2.28 -4.14
CA VAL A 259 -16.56 2.15 -4.87
C VAL A 259 -16.68 2.71 -6.28
N LEU A 260 -17.75 2.34 -6.99
CA LEU A 260 -17.96 2.81 -8.36
C LEU A 260 -18.20 4.33 -8.41
N GLU A 261 -19.00 4.88 -7.50
CA GLU A 261 -19.25 6.31 -7.42
C GLU A 261 -17.96 7.11 -7.19
N TYR A 262 -17.15 6.68 -6.24
CA TYR A 262 -15.90 7.36 -5.87
C TYR A 262 -14.86 7.28 -6.99
N VAL A 263 -14.66 6.10 -7.59
CA VAL A 263 -13.69 5.94 -8.66
C VAL A 263 -14.17 6.61 -9.96
N ASP A 264 -15.47 6.61 -10.26
CA ASP A 264 -16.03 7.36 -11.40
C ASP A 264 -15.77 8.86 -11.27
N ALA A 265 -15.83 9.41 -10.06
CA ALA A 265 -15.49 10.80 -9.82
C ALA A 265 -14.00 11.07 -10.11
N TRP A 266 -13.10 10.18 -9.71
CA TRP A 266 -11.68 10.29 -10.05
C TRP A 266 -11.42 10.16 -11.55
N CYS A 267 -12.09 9.23 -12.23
CA CYS A 267 -12.01 9.12 -13.69
C CYS A 267 -12.50 10.40 -14.40
N GLN A 268 -13.54 11.06 -13.84
CA GLN A 268 -14.01 12.33 -14.39
C GLN A 268 -12.98 13.44 -14.19
N ARG A 269 -12.38 13.55 -13.00
CA ARG A 269 -11.32 14.52 -12.68
C ARG A 269 -10.09 14.34 -13.57
N ALA A 270 -9.72 13.10 -13.88
CA ALA A 270 -8.64 12.85 -14.84
C ALA A 270 -9.01 13.39 -16.24
N ARG A 271 -10.24 13.15 -16.71
CA ARG A 271 -10.71 13.71 -18.00
C ARG A 271 -10.71 15.24 -18.02
N ASP A 272 -11.13 15.86 -16.91
CA ASP A 272 -11.19 17.32 -16.75
C ASP A 272 -9.79 17.94 -16.60
N ASN A 273 -8.75 17.10 -16.41
CA ASN A 273 -7.35 17.47 -16.28
C ASN A 273 -6.49 16.82 -17.40
N ASP A 274 -6.94 16.93 -18.65
CA ASP A 274 -6.23 16.46 -19.84
C ASP A 274 -5.79 14.98 -19.81
N GLY A 275 -6.58 14.13 -19.15
CA GLY A 275 -6.35 12.69 -19.02
C GLY A 275 -5.42 12.29 -17.87
N ILE A 276 -4.91 13.23 -17.10
CA ILE A 276 -3.95 12.99 -16.01
C ILE A 276 -4.66 13.10 -14.65
N LEU A 277 -4.47 12.14 -13.77
CA LEU A 277 -4.97 12.22 -12.41
C LEU A 277 -4.36 13.42 -11.69
N PRO A 278 -5.17 14.39 -11.22
CA PRO A 278 -4.64 15.47 -10.39
C PRO A 278 -4.19 14.94 -9.03
N SER A 279 -3.21 15.58 -8.43
CA SER A 279 -2.69 15.20 -7.10
C SER A 279 -3.65 15.55 -5.96
N ASN A 280 -4.43 16.62 -6.14
CA ASN A 280 -5.28 17.14 -5.07
C ASN A 280 -6.63 17.58 -5.60
N ILE A 281 -7.68 17.23 -4.87
CA ILE A 281 -9.04 17.77 -5.02
C ILE A 281 -9.39 18.47 -3.72
N GLY A 282 -9.68 19.76 -3.83
CA GLY A 282 -10.00 20.59 -2.67
C GLY A 282 -11.26 20.18 -1.93
N LEU A 283 -11.42 20.69 -0.72
CA LEU A 283 -12.62 20.47 0.10
C LEU A 283 -13.88 21.07 -0.50
N ASP A 284 -13.76 21.90 -1.54
CA ASP A 284 -14.84 22.42 -2.38
C ASP A 284 -15.10 21.59 -3.65
N GLY A 285 -14.36 20.51 -3.85
CA GLY A 285 -14.43 19.64 -5.01
C GLY A 285 -13.62 20.11 -6.23
N SER A 286 -12.94 21.25 -6.15
CA SER A 286 -12.14 21.78 -7.26
C SER A 286 -10.77 21.08 -7.39
N ILE A 287 -10.29 20.92 -8.63
CA ILE A 287 -8.95 20.40 -8.90
C ILE A 287 -7.90 21.39 -8.38
N GLY A 288 -7.01 20.89 -7.50
CA GLY A 288 -5.95 21.70 -6.89
C GLY A 288 -6.46 22.70 -5.86
N GLY A 289 -7.70 22.56 -5.34
CA GLY A 289 -8.33 23.56 -4.49
C GLY A 289 -7.56 23.90 -3.22
N GLU A 290 -6.88 22.94 -2.61
CA GLU A 290 -6.03 23.16 -1.42
C GLU A 290 -4.59 23.56 -1.79
N CYS A 291 -4.26 23.61 -3.07
CA CYS A 291 -2.90 23.85 -3.59
C CYS A 291 -2.87 25.05 -4.55
N ASP A 292 -3.58 26.13 -4.27
CA ASP A 292 -3.63 27.35 -5.07
C ASP A 292 -4.02 27.11 -6.55
N GLY A 293 -4.88 26.12 -6.81
CA GLY A 293 -5.30 25.69 -8.15
C GLY A 293 -4.28 24.84 -8.91
N LYS A 294 -3.18 24.43 -8.27
CA LYS A 294 -2.15 23.59 -8.87
C LYS A 294 -2.59 22.12 -8.83
N TRP A 295 -3.01 21.58 -9.97
CA TRP A 295 -3.44 20.19 -10.07
C TRP A 295 -2.37 19.16 -9.67
N TYR A 296 -1.09 19.57 -9.71
CA TYR A 296 0.10 18.78 -9.41
C TYR A 296 0.64 18.98 -7.99
N GLY A 297 0.03 19.87 -7.22
CA GLY A 297 0.49 20.25 -5.88
C GLY A 297 0.08 19.29 -4.78
N GLY A 298 0.58 19.54 -3.58
CA GLY A 298 0.25 18.82 -2.36
C GLY A 298 1.23 17.70 -2.01
N CYS A 299 1.10 17.22 -0.79
CA CYS A 299 1.90 16.12 -0.27
C CYS A 299 1.73 14.87 -1.14
N TYR A 300 2.82 14.23 -1.48
CA TYR A 300 2.89 13.07 -2.37
C TYR A 300 2.33 13.30 -3.80
N GLY A 301 2.14 14.57 -4.19
CA GLY A 301 1.67 14.94 -5.52
C GLY A 301 2.73 14.85 -6.62
N TRP A 302 2.37 15.27 -7.82
CA TRP A 302 3.29 15.28 -8.97
C TRP A 302 4.50 16.19 -8.79
N SER A 303 4.41 17.22 -7.95
CA SER A 303 5.51 18.14 -7.65
C SER A 303 6.32 17.73 -6.41
N PHE A 304 5.95 16.66 -5.74
CA PHE A 304 6.51 16.34 -4.44
C PHE A 304 7.90 15.71 -4.56
N THR A 305 8.90 16.52 -4.28
CA THR A 305 10.30 16.13 -4.24
C THR A 305 10.92 16.59 -2.92
N VAL A 306 11.85 15.81 -2.42
CA VAL A 306 12.63 16.12 -1.23
C VAL A 306 14.10 16.18 -1.58
N VAL A 307 14.84 17.03 -0.90
CA VAL A 307 16.30 17.10 -1.06
C VAL A 307 16.93 16.02 -0.19
N VAL A 308 17.74 15.17 -0.81
CA VAL A 308 18.54 14.15 -0.09
C VAL A 308 19.73 14.88 0.57
N PRO A 309 19.80 14.97 1.92
CA PRO A 309 20.81 15.79 2.60
C PRO A 309 22.24 15.36 2.34
N GLN A 310 22.48 14.06 2.08
CA GLN A 310 23.82 13.51 1.88
C GLN A 310 24.51 14.00 0.61
N ASN A 311 23.75 14.28 -0.44
CA ASN A 311 24.32 14.62 -1.75
C ASN A 311 23.63 15.80 -2.43
N GLY A 312 22.54 16.35 -1.85
CA GLY A 312 21.76 17.45 -2.41
C GLY A 312 20.95 17.07 -3.65
N SER A 313 20.83 15.78 -3.99
CA SER A 313 19.97 15.36 -5.09
C SER A 313 18.49 15.46 -4.72
N LEU A 314 17.61 15.58 -5.74
CA LEU A 314 16.19 15.50 -5.53
C LEU A 314 15.74 14.02 -5.53
N SER A 315 14.91 13.67 -4.57
CA SER A 315 14.19 12.40 -4.53
C SER A 315 12.70 12.68 -4.76
N SER A 316 12.14 12.11 -5.82
CA SER A 316 10.72 12.23 -6.12
C SER A 316 9.93 11.22 -5.29
N ARG A 317 8.85 11.67 -4.63
CA ARG A 317 7.98 10.84 -3.78
C ARG A 317 6.51 10.97 -4.17
N ASN A 318 6.24 10.89 -5.46
CA ASN A 318 4.89 10.91 -6.00
C ASN A 318 4.20 9.56 -5.75
N THR A 319 3.04 9.58 -5.10
CA THR A 319 2.21 8.38 -4.83
C THR A 319 0.90 8.36 -5.62
N VAL A 320 0.72 9.25 -6.60
CA VAL A 320 -0.49 9.30 -7.46
C VAL A 320 -0.78 7.95 -8.11
N GLY A 321 0.27 7.20 -8.44
CA GLY A 321 0.18 5.86 -9.02
C GLY A 321 -0.55 4.82 -8.16
N LEU A 322 -0.66 5.00 -6.85
CA LEU A 322 -1.44 4.11 -5.98
C LEU A 322 -2.94 4.13 -6.32
N GLY A 323 -3.40 5.17 -7.02
CA GLY A 323 -4.76 5.25 -7.56
C GLY A 323 -5.15 4.09 -8.47
N ILE A 324 -4.17 3.35 -9.03
CA ILE A 324 -4.41 2.14 -9.82
C ILE A 324 -5.24 1.10 -9.04
N SER A 325 -5.10 1.04 -7.71
CA SER A 325 -5.86 0.14 -6.85
C SER A 325 -7.36 0.39 -6.95
N GLY A 326 -7.79 1.67 -6.93
CA GLY A 326 -9.20 2.01 -7.11
C GLY A 326 -9.74 1.65 -8.48
N VAL A 327 -8.95 1.93 -9.53
CA VAL A 327 -9.27 1.57 -10.91
C VAL A 327 -9.46 0.05 -11.04
N GLY A 328 -8.55 -0.75 -10.47
CA GLY A 328 -8.65 -2.20 -10.46
C GLY A 328 -9.85 -2.71 -9.70
N ASN A 329 -10.15 -2.14 -8.52
CA ASN A 329 -11.31 -2.52 -7.72
C ASN A 329 -12.62 -2.22 -8.45
N ALA A 330 -12.73 -1.05 -9.09
CA ALA A 330 -13.91 -0.69 -9.87
C ALA A 330 -14.08 -1.57 -11.12
N LEU A 331 -12.99 -1.89 -11.81
CA LEU A 331 -13.01 -2.85 -12.92
C LEU A 331 -13.49 -4.22 -12.47
N LEU A 332 -12.94 -4.75 -11.36
CA LEU A 332 -13.30 -6.06 -10.83
C LEU A 332 -14.79 -6.14 -10.45
N MET A 333 -15.34 -5.04 -9.91
CA MET A 333 -16.74 -4.98 -9.51
C MET A 333 -17.74 -4.79 -10.65
N SER A 334 -17.32 -4.13 -11.75
CA SER A 334 -18.23 -3.73 -12.83
C SER A 334 -17.98 -4.46 -14.16
N GLY A 335 -16.72 -4.84 -14.42
CA GLY A 335 -16.28 -5.32 -15.73
C GLY A 335 -16.16 -4.21 -16.79
N GLU A 336 -16.27 -2.92 -16.41
CA GLU A 336 -16.28 -1.80 -17.36
C GLU A 336 -14.88 -1.36 -17.75
N GLN A 337 -14.56 -1.43 -19.04
CA GLN A 337 -13.23 -1.08 -19.59
C GLN A 337 -12.86 0.40 -19.41
N LYS A 338 -13.83 1.28 -19.18
CA LYS A 338 -13.58 2.72 -18.96
C LYS A 338 -12.51 3.00 -17.91
N TYR A 339 -12.39 2.13 -16.90
CA TYR A 339 -11.39 2.26 -15.84
C TYR A 339 -9.97 2.02 -16.36
N VAL A 340 -9.80 0.93 -17.13
CA VAL A 340 -8.54 0.64 -17.82
C VAL A 340 -8.18 1.77 -18.80
N ASP A 341 -9.16 2.24 -19.56
CA ASP A 341 -8.96 3.30 -20.57
C ASP A 341 -8.55 4.63 -19.92
N THR A 342 -9.08 4.97 -18.74
CA THR A 342 -8.64 6.16 -18.00
C THR A 342 -7.14 6.08 -17.66
N TRP A 343 -6.66 4.93 -17.22
CA TRP A 343 -5.24 4.76 -16.89
C TRP A 343 -4.34 4.74 -18.12
N ARG A 344 -4.78 4.11 -19.21
CA ARG A 344 -4.10 4.15 -20.51
C ARG A 344 -3.92 5.59 -21.00
N GLN A 345 -4.99 6.40 -20.92
CA GLN A 345 -4.97 7.80 -21.31
C GLN A 345 -3.96 8.59 -20.49
N MET A 346 -3.86 8.34 -19.18
CA MET A 346 -2.87 8.99 -18.32
C MET A 346 -1.44 8.66 -18.77
N ILE A 347 -1.13 7.38 -18.98
CA ILE A 347 0.19 6.97 -19.49
C ILE A 347 0.50 7.64 -20.83
N GLU A 348 -0.46 7.67 -21.75
CA GLU A 348 -0.30 8.28 -23.08
C GLU A 348 -0.12 9.80 -22.98
N ALA A 349 -0.92 10.49 -22.15
CA ALA A 349 -0.84 11.94 -21.96
C ALA A 349 0.52 12.37 -21.38
N ILE A 350 1.06 11.63 -20.42
CA ILE A 350 2.38 11.90 -19.84
C ILE A 350 3.48 11.63 -20.87
N ASN A 351 3.43 10.50 -21.57
CA ASN A 351 4.45 10.15 -22.56
C ASN A 351 4.44 11.06 -23.79
N ALA A 352 3.30 11.67 -24.10
CA ALA A 352 3.21 12.70 -25.16
C ALA A 352 4.01 13.97 -24.84
N GLN A 353 4.44 14.18 -23.58
CA GLN A 353 5.30 15.28 -23.15
C GLN A 353 6.79 14.95 -23.31
N GLY A 354 7.12 13.79 -23.89
CA GLY A 354 8.49 13.40 -24.18
C GLY A 354 9.19 14.38 -25.09
N LYS A 355 10.49 14.56 -24.90
CA LYS A 355 11.33 15.45 -25.70
C LYS A 355 12.72 14.86 -25.92
N GLU A 356 13.39 15.30 -26.97
CA GLU A 356 14.77 14.93 -27.23
C GLU A 356 15.71 15.73 -26.32
N ILE A 357 16.52 15.03 -25.53
CA ILE A 357 17.56 15.61 -24.66
C ILE A 357 18.86 14.88 -24.99
N ASP A 358 19.90 15.62 -25.35
CA ASP A 358 21.21 15.09 -25.71
C ASP A 358 21.16 13.99 -26.81
N GLY A 359 20.23 14.16 -27.78
CA GLY A 359 20.06 13.22 -28.89
C GLY A 359 19.30 11.94 -28.57
N GLN A 360 18.69 11.85 -27.39
CA GLN A 360 17.89 10.72 -26.94
C GLN A 360 16.49 11.19 -26.53
N MET A 361 15.44 10.46 -26.94
CA MET A 361 14.08 10.70 -26.45
C MET A 361 14.01 10.42 -24.97
N GLN A 362 13.48 11.35 -24.20
CA GLN A 362 13.25 11.22 -22.76
C GLN A 362 11.82 11.62 -22.39
N TYR A 363 11.30 10.99 -21.35
CA TYR A 363 9.92 11.12 -20.89
C TYR A 363 9.89 11.64 -19.46
N PRO A 364 8.94 12.53 -19.12
CA PRO A 364 8.86 13.09 -17.79
C PRO A 364 8.18 12.13 -16.81
N HIS A 365 8.52 12.27 -15.53
CA HIS A 365 7.92 11.51 -14.45
C HIS A 365 7.30 12.41 -13.37
N MET A 366 7.60 13.71 -13.36
CA MET A 366 7.15 14.68 -12.38
C MET A 366 6.70 15.97 -13.07
N HIS A 367 5.81 16.73 -12.41
CA HIS A 367 5.35 18.03 -12.87
C HIS A 367 5.38 19.06 -11.73
N GLY A 368 5.86 20.25 -12.01
CA GLY A 368 5.96 21.35 -11.05
C GLY A 368 5.61 22.70 -11.67
N ASP A 369 5.93 23.80 -10.97
CA ASP A 369 5.62 25.16 -11.42
C ASP A 369 6.24 25.54 -12.76
N GLU A 370 7.39 24.94 -13.11
CA GLU A 370 8.07 25.16 -14.37
C GLU A 370 7.67 24.14 -15.46
N GLY A 371 6.64 23.31 -15.19
CA GLY A 371 6.16 22.26 -16.08
C GLY A 371 6.77 20.89 -15.77
N TRP A 372 6.81 20.03 -16.80
CA TRP A 372 7.30 18.67 -16.66
C TRP A 372 8.81 18.60 -16.43
N TYR A 373 9.23 17.75 -15.48
CA TYR A 373 10.63 17.52 -15.13
C TYR A 373 10.87 16.03 -14.77
N ASP A 374 12.06 15.69 -14.25
CA ASP A 374 12.48 14.32 -13.96
C ASP A 374 12.41 13.44 -15.22
N PHE A 375 13.11 13.89 -16.28
CA PHE A 375 13.12 13.20 -17.56
C PHE A 375 14.03 11.98 -17.54
N SER A 376 13.54 10.86 -18.07
CA SER A 376 14.22 9.58 -18.17
C SER A 376 14.08 8.98 -19.58
N PRO A 377 15.05 8.20 -20.06
CA PRO A 377 14.89 7.45 -21.31
C PRO A 377 13.76 6.42 -21.28
N SER A 378 13.38 5.96 -20.09
CA SER A 378 12.27 5.04 -19.88
C SER A 378 10.95 5.79 -19.92
N PRO A 379 9.97 5.40 -20.76
CA PRO A 379 8.64 5.96 -20.72
C PRO A 379 7.97 5.81 -19.37
N TYR A 380 7.08 6.74 -19.03
CA TYR A 380 6.20 6.59 -17.86
C TYR A 380 5.30 5.36 -18.09
N ALA A 381 5.31 4.44 -17.13
CA ALA A 381 4.61 3.17 -17.26
C ALA A 381 4.04 2.66 -15.90
N GLN A 382 3.88 3.56 -14.92
CA GLN A 382 3.30 3.16 -13.65
C GLN A 382 1.89 2.58 -13.85
N GLY A 383 1.61 1.38 -13.33
CA GLY A 383 0.37 0.65 -13.54
C GLY A 383 0.25 -0.09 -14.88
N ALA A 384 1.23 -0.02 -15.77
CA ALA A 384 1.18 -0.69 -17.07
C ALA A 384 1.13 -2.22 -16.93
N GLN A 385 1.76 -2.78 -15.90
CA GLN A 385 1.75 -4.21 -15.62
C GLN A 385 0.35 -4.68 -15.22
N GLU A 386 -0.30 -3.97 -14.32
CA GLU A 386 -1.66 -4.21 -13.86
C GLU A 386 -2.65 -4.13 -15.03
N ILE A 387 -2.54 -3.06 -15.83
CA ILE A 387 -3.36 -2.87 -17.02
C ILE A 387 -3.22 -4.06 -17.99
N TYR A 388 -2.00 -4.52 -18.23
CA TYR A 388 -1.79 -5.68 -19.10
C TYR A 388 -2.42 -6.95 -18.51
N TYR A 389 -2.24 -7.23 -17.23
CA TYR A 389 -2.86 -8.42 -16.61
C TYR A 389 -4.38 -8.38 -16.61
N TRP A 390 -4.98 -7.20 -16.52
CA TRP A 390 -6.43 -7.07 -16.56
C TRP A 390 -7.01 -7.14 -17.96
N SER A 391 -6.30 -6.60 -18.96
CA SER A 391 -6.79 -6.54 -20.35
C SER A 391 -6.36 -7.72 -21.20
N MET A 392 -5.17 -8.28 -20.94
CA MET A 392 -4.45 -9.22 -21.79
C MET A 392 -4.26 -8.69 -23.23
N ASP A 393 -4.29 -7.38 -23.44
CA ASP A 393 -4.15 -6.74 -24.73
C ASP A 393 -2.66 -6.62 -25.11
N LYS A 394 -2.34 -6.97 -26.36
CA LYS A 394 -0.98 -6.85 -26.89
C LYS A 394 -0.45 -5.42 -26.92
N ALA A 395 -1.33 -4.42 -27.05
CA ALA A 395 -0.92 -3.03 -26.98
C ALA A 395 -0.44 -2.64 -25.59
N ASP A 396 -1.08 -3.18 -24.52
CA ASP A 396 -0.65 -2.96 -23.16
C ASP A 396 0.67 -3.67 -22.84
N LEU A 397 0.86 -4.89 -23.38
CA LEU A 397 2.15 -5.55 -23.34
C LEU A 397 3.24 -4.71 -23.99
N GLY A 398 2.95 -4.12 -25.15
CA GLY A 398 3.90 -3.23 -25.83
C GLY A 398 4.27 -1.97 -25.03
N ARG A 399 3.34 -1.41 -24.23
CA ARG A 399 3.63 -0.29 -23.32
C ARG A 399 4.58 -0.73 -22.20
N LEU A 400 4.34 -1.91 -21.63
CA LEU A 400 5.18 -2.48 -20.60
C LEU A 400 6.60 -2.78 -21.10
N ASP A 401 6.71 -3.42 -22.27
CA ASP A 401 8.00 -3.74 -22.91
C ASP A 401 8.80 -2.47 -23.23
N ALA A 402 8.14 -1.42 -23.72
CA ALA A 402 8.78 -0.14 -24.02
C ALA A 402 9.39 0.55 -22.78
N ALA A 403 8.81 0.32 -21.63
CA ALA A 403 9.33 0.83 -20.35
C ALA A 403 10.42 -0.07 -19.72
N GLY A 404 10.82 -1.13 -20.41
CA GLY A 404 11.79 -2.10 -19.89
C GLY A 404 11.21 -3.05 -18.82
N GLY A 405 9.89 -3.03 -18.66
CA GLY A 405 9.13 -3.92 -17.77
C GLY A 405 8.79 -5.24 -18.45
N ALA A 406 9.76 -5.84 -19.16
CA ALA A 406 9.53 -7.11 -19.83
C ALA A 406 8.91 -8.11 -18.85
N LEU A 407 7.74 -8.63 -19.22
CA LEU A 407 7.26 -9.93 -18.75
C LEU A 407 8.19 -11.06 -19.26
N GLU A 408 9.44 -10.76 -19.53
CA GLU A 408 10.40 -11.81 -19.69
C GLU A 408 10.31 -12.60 -18.41
N CYS A 409 9.67 -13.73 -18.56
CA CYS A 409 9.67 -14.83 -17.62
C CYS A 409 10.97 -14.74 -16.85
N VAL A 410 10.85 -14.60 -15.54
CA VAL A 410 11.96 -14.61 -14.62
C VAL A 410 13.07 -15.43 -15.25
N ASP A 411 14.06 -14.76 -15.84
CA ASP A 411 15.19 -15.48 -16.41
C ASP A 411 15.79 -16.25 -15.24
N VAL A 412 15.52 -17.55 -15.23
CA VAL A 412 16.00 -18.44 -14.17
C VAL A 412 17.53 -18.34 -14.05
N ALA A 413 18.21 -17.97 -15.14
CA ALA A 413 19.64 -17.69 -15.12
C ALA A 413 19.93 -16.33 -14.44
N ALA A 414 19.11 -15.31 -14.65
CA ALA A 414 19.23 -14.02 -13.96
C ALA A 414 18.86 -14.15 -12.48
N VAL A 415 17.83 -14.92 -12.14
CA VAL A 415 17.50 -15.23 -10.72
C VAL A 415 18.61 -16.03 -10.07
N ARG A 416 19.18 -17.01 -10.75
CA ARG A 416 20.38 -17.71 -10.27
C ARG A 416 21.59 -16.78 -10.18
N GLY A 417 21.75 -15.87 -11.12
CA GLY A 417 22.77 -14.83 -11.09
C GLY A 417 22.58 -13.85 -9.94
N SER A 418 21.35 -13.40 -9.68
CA SER A 418 21.01 -12.52 -8.56
C SER A 418 21.07 -13.25 -7.23
N ALA A 419 20.65 -14.52 -7.16
CA ALA A 419 20.79 -15.35 -5.97
C ALA A 419 22.27 -15.56 -5.58
N ASN A 420 23.19 -15.47 -6.55
CA ASN A 420 24.63 -15.45 -6.32
C ASN A 420 25.20 -14.02 -6.22
N SER A 421 24.37 -12.99 -6.31
CA SER A 421 24.81 -11.60 -6.19
C SER A 421 25.27 -11.28 -4.76
N ALA A 422 26.08 -10.24 -4.64
CA ALA A 422 26.56 -9.79 -3.33
C ALA A 422 25.41 -9.37 -2.39
N ALA A 423 24.26 -8.94 -2.94
CA ALA A 423 23.08 -8.60 -2.18
C ALA A 423 22.46 -9.85 -1.53
N TRP A 424 22.24 -10.92 -2.29
CA TRP A 424 21.75 -12.19 -1.73
C TRP A 424 22.73 -12.83 -0.78
N ARG A 425 24.04 -12.76 -1.09
CA ARG A 425 25.10 -13.20 -0.15
C ARG A 425 25.13 -12.33 1.10
N GLY A 426 24.87 -11.04 0.97
CA GLY A 426 24.72 -10.13 2.09
C GLY A 426 23.51 -10.49 2.95
N LEU A 427 22.37 -10.79 2.36
CA LEU A 427 21.17 -11.26 3.05
C LEU A 427 21.38 -12.65 3.67
N ALA A 428 21.96 -13.58 2.94
CA ALA A 428 22.29 -14.91 3.46
C ALA A 428 23.41 -14.91 4.49
N SER A 429 24.37 -13.98 4.42
CA SER A 429 25.47 -13.85 5.36
C SER A 429 25.16 -12.99 6.58
N ARG A 430 24.20 -12.10 6.47
CA ARG A 430 23.61 -11.45 7.67
C ARG A 430 22.88 -12.45 8.53
N GLY A 431 22.74 -13.68 7.97
CA GLY A 431 22.18 -14.84 8.63
C GLY A 431 21.04 -14.41 9.51
N TRP A 432 19.96 -14.94 9.51
CA TRP A 432 18.92 -14.79 10.54
C TRP A 432 19.56 -14.64 11.94
N THR A 433 20.51 -13.68 12.03
CA THR A 433 21.29 -13.41 13.22
C THR A 433 20.44 -12.61 14.16
N ASP A 434 20.74 -12.68 15.40
CA ASP A 434 20.18 -11.98 16.54
C ASP A 434 20.22 -10.43 16.46
N ASP A 435 20.36 -9.87 15.25
CA ASP A 435 20.23 -8.44 14.99
C ASP A 435 18.75 -8.08 14.92
N PRO A 436 18.20 -7.39 15.91
CA PRO A 436 16.80 -6.95 15.91
C PRO A 436 16.47 -5.97 14.78
N TYR A 437 17.50 -5.42 14.12
CA TYR A 437 17.37 -4.57 12.94
C TYR A 437 17.74 -5.31 11.63
N GLY A 438 18.17 -6.56 11.72
CA GLY A 438 18.39 -7.43 10.57
C GLY A 438 17.06 -7.88 10.04
N GLU A 439 16.55 -7.19 9.03
CA GLU A 439 15.27 -7.39 8.35
C GLU A 439 14.71 -8.83 8.50
N PRO A 440 13.83 -9.07 9.48
CA PRO A 440 13.18 -10.37 9.63
C PRO A 440 12.08 -10.58 8.58
N GLY A 441 11.83 -9.57 7.76
CA GLY A 441 10.69 -9.53 6.86
C GLY A 441 10.92 -10.11 5.47
N ILE A 442 12.04 -10.81 5.21
CA ILE A 442 12.19 -11.49 3.91
C ILE A 442 11.79 -12.95 4.08
N LEU A 443 10.50 -13.15 4.14
CA LEU A 443 9.89 -14.44 3.86
C LEU A 443 9.04 -14.34 2.61
#